data_91932d36dc58536c234b3808207a2b60
#
_entry.id   91932d36dc58536c234b3808207a2b60
#
_cell.length_a   1.000
_cell.length_b   1.000
_cell.length_c   1.000
_cell.angle_alpha   90.00
_cell.angle_beta   90.00
_cell.angle_gamma   90.00
#
_symmetry.space_group_name_H-M   'P 1'
#
loop_
_entity.id
_entity.type
_entity.pdbx_description
1 polymer ?
#
loop_
_entity_poly.entity_id
_entity_poly.type
_entity_poly.pdbx_seq_one_letter_code
_entity_poly.pdbx_strand_id
1 'polypeptide(L)'
;MPSTNSAPNDGHPQGQGPGQAPNSLKLEDGSRVAVIGGGPAGSFFSYFLLQMAQRIGLKIGLDIYEWKDFASPGPRGCNMCGGIISETLVQNLTSEGIPLPTAVVQRSLDSYALHMDVGSVRIETPLKEKRIAAVHRGGGPRGITQLKYDSFDGFLLGMAAKQGARVVPSKVEGVAWENGRPRVKLPGGELQTYDLLAVASGVNANAAKLLETLARPGAYQPPKTTKAYICEYYLGRQTIRVYLGSSMHVFLLDLPRLDFAALIPKGDYVTLCLLGDDIDKEMVETFLKSPQVKECLPPNWEAPDDFCHCFPRLNIKGAAQPFADRLVFLGDCGVTRLYKDGIGAAYRTSKAAARAALFAGLSREDFRRHYLPACRKISRDNQIGKFVFAVTRLIQKLSWTRRGVWRMVVNEQRGEGVKKRMSTVLWDTFTGSAPYREVLLLTLHPVFVGQFLRHIVAGFRPKQWFRRKRRPVMISAISGVLGKVYHEGDVIIRQGDVGDCMYVIQRGEVEVLRREEGKEYCLGVLGAEDFFGEMALFNQEVRSATVRALTDTWVLSLEKRTFLQRAHEDPSLAFRLLEGMSRRLREAEQKLIHSAPVG
;
A
#
# COMPACT_ATOMS: atom_id res chain seq x y z
N MET A 1 31.10 -78.82 33.48
CA MET A 1 32.15 -78.46 34.46
C MET A 1 32.92 -77.26 34.00
N PRO A 2 33.34 -76.43 34.88
CA PRO A 2 32.96 -75.02 34.96
C PRO A 2 34.17 -74.10 34.75
N SER A 3 33.96 -72.87 34.71
CA SER A 3 34.78 -71.82 35.37
C SER A 3 34.77 -70.55 34.46
N THR A 4 34.67 -69.44 34.86
CA THR A 4 34.74 -68.58 36.01
C THR A 4 34.78 -67.14 35.49
N ASN A 5 33.90 -66.37 36.00
CA ASN A 5 33.97 -64.94 36.24
C ASN A 5 35.21 -64.14 35.93
N SER A 6 35.05 -63.03 35.28
CA SER A 6 35.57 -61.77 35.82
C SER A 6 34.85 -60.62 35.13
N ALA A 7 34.23 -59.75 35.91
CA ALA A 7 33.69 -58.46 35.52
C ALA A 7 34.82 -57.46 35.27
N PRO A 8 34.58 -56.44 34.41
CA PRO A 8 35.33 -55.22 34.49
C PRO A 8 34.43 -53.98 34.76
N ASN A 9 34.77 -53.33 35.75
CA ASN A 9 35.00 -51.92 36.03
C ASN A 9 34.13 -50.88 35.38
N ASP A 10 33.39 -50.23 36.24
CA ASP A 10 32.62 -49.00 35.98
C ASP A 10 33.53 -47.84 35.54
N GLY A 11 33.42 -47.46 34.28
CA GLY A 11 33.90 -46.18 33.75
C GLY A 11 32.78 -45.14 33.68
N HIS A 12 32.74 -44.22 34.63
CA HIS A 12 31.92 -43.01 34.54
C HIS A 12 32.26 -42.26 33.27
N PRO A 13 31.29 -41.85 32.43
CA PRO A 13 31.53 -40.87 31.39
C PRO A 13 31.57 -39.47 32.02
N GLN A 14 32.74 -38.88 31.93
CA GLN A 14 32.99 -37.48 32.26
C GLN A 14 32.10 -36.55 31.44
N GLY A 15 31.69 -35.44 32.06
CA GLY A 15 30.74 -34.44 31.65
C GLY A 15 30.78 -34.00 30.18
N GLN A 16 29.66 -34.11 29.53
CA GLN A 16 29.35 -33.34 28.33
C GLN A 16 29.21 -31.86 28.72
N GLY A 17 30.06 -31.03 28.11
CA GLY A 17 29.95 -29.57 28.19
C GLY A 17 28.58 -29.07 27.73
N PRO A 18 28.22 -27.81 28.00
CA PRO A 18 26.89 -27.29 27.77
C PRO A 18 26.49 -27.53 26.33
N GLY A 19 25.50 -28.40 26.13
CA GLY A 19 24.99 -28.83 24.83
C GLY A 19 24.61 -27.61 23.97
N GLN A 20 25.14 -27.60 22.76
CA GLN A 20 24.61 -26.71 21.72
C GLN A 20 23.11 -26.97 21.63
N ALA A 21 22.31 -25.91 21.90
CA ALA A 21 20.87 -25.95 21.77
C ALA A 21 20.50 -26.53 20.40
N PRO A 22 19.46 -27.37 20.30
CA PRO A 22 19.05 -27.96 19.04
C PRO A 22 18.82 -26.85 18.02
N ASN A 23 19.22 -27.11 16.77
CA ASN A 23 19.13 -26.14 15.65
C ASN A 23 17.64 -25.93 15.25
N SER A 24 16.87 -25.41 16.20
CA SER A 24 15.44 -25.19 16.07
C SER A 24 15.16 -24.26 14.88
N LEU A 25 14.28 -24.71 13.96
CA LEU A 25 13.78 -23.92 12.84
C LEU A 25 12.53 -23.10 13.27
N LYS A 26 12.54 -22.56 14.48
CA LYS A 26 11.50 -21.70 15.05
C LYS A 26 12.14 -20.49 15.71
N LEU A 27 11.37 -19.43 15.84
CA LEU A 27 11.74 -18.28 16.67
C LEU A 27 11.39 -18.58 18.13
N GLU A 28 12.37 -18.38 19.00
CA GLU A 28 12.30 -18.58 20.44
C GLU A 28 12.77 -17.32 21.16
N ASP A 29 12.61 -17.27 22.48
CA ASP A 29 13.14 -16.15 23.28
C ASP A 29 14.64 -15.96 23.03
N GLY A 30 15.04 -14.72 22.76
CA GLY A 30 16.42 -14.38 22.41
C GLY A 30 16.80 -14.59 20.94
N SER A 31 15.91 -15.14 20.09
CA SER A 31 16.17 -15.26 18.65
C SER A 31 16.48 -13.92 18.02
N ARG A 32 17.41 -13.93 17.04
CA ARG A 32 17.84 -12.74 16.31
C ARG A 32 17.41 -12.79 14.86
N VAL A 33 16.81 -11.69 14.38
CA VAL A 33 16.32 -11.54 13.01
C VAL A 33 17.06 -10.40 12.32
N ALA A 34 17.57 -10.65 11.11
CA ALA A 34 18.12 -9.60 10.26
C ALA A 34 17.14 -9.24 9.13
N VAL A 35 17.02 -7.96 8.84
CA VAL A 35 16.28 -7.43 7.69
C VAL A 35 17.22 -6.58 6.85
N ILE A 36 17.40 -6.93 5.58
CA ILE A 36 18.23 -6.16 4.65
C ILE A 36 17.33 -5.25 3.83
N GLY A 37 17.34 -3.96 4.13
CA GLY A 37 16.54 -2.91 3.51
C GLY A 37 15.39 -2.42 4.41
N GLY A 38 15.42 -1.14 4.77
CA GLY A 38 14.43 -0.45 5.60
C GLY A 38 13.31 0.24 4.81
N GLY A 39 13.18 -0.05 3.50
CA GLY A 39 12.04 0.40 2.71
C GLY A 39 10.73 -0.26 3.17
N PRO A 40 9.58 -0.02 2.49
CA PRO A 40 8.27 -0.47 2.94
C PRO A 40 8.20 -1.96 3.27
N ALA A 41 8.82 -2.83 2.46
CA ALA A 41 8.77 -4.28 2.69
C ALA A 41 9.47 -4.68 4.00
N GLY A 42 10.67 -4.16 4.25
CA GLY A 42 11.42 -4.45 5.47
C GLY A 42 10.76 -3.82 6.70
N SER A 43 10.30 -2.58 6.58
CA SER A 43 9.62 -1.89 7.68
C SER A 43 8.30 -2.57 8.06
N PHE A 44 7.47 -2.97 7.10
CA PHE A 44 6.24 -3.73 7.38
C PHE A 44 6.53 -5.10 8.01
N PHE A 45 7.51 -5.84 7.48
CA PHE A 45 7.89 -7.13 8.05
C PHE A 45 8.31 -6.98 9.51
N SER A 46 9.21 -6.04 9.79
CA SER A 46 9.73 -5.78 11.13
C SER A 46 8.63 -5.35 12.09
N TYR A 47 7.80 -4.39 11.67
CA TYR A 47 6.68 -3.92 12.47
C TYR A 47 5.73 -5.06 12.85
N PHE A 48 5.26 -5.84 11.86
CA PHE A 48 4.30 -6.92 12.13
C PHE A 48 4.92 -8.07 12.91
N LEU A 49 6.18 -8.44 12.63
CA LEU A 49 6.84 -9.51 13.36
C LEU A 49 6.98 -9.16 14.84
N LEU A 50 7.46 -7.96 15.15
CA LEU A 50 7.63 -7.49 16.53
C LEU A 50 6.29 -7.29 17.24
N GLN A 51 5.30 -6.70 16.57
CA GLN A 51 3.96 -6.52 17.13
C GLN A 51 3.31 -7.86 17.51
N MET A 52 3.39 -8.86 16.61
CA MET A 52 2.83 -10.18 16.88
C MET A 52 3.64 -10.94 17.95
N ALA A 53 4.99 -10.84 17.94
CA ALA A 53 5.85 -11.44 18.96
C ALA A 53 5.54 -10.88 20.35
N GLN A 54 5.40 -9.55 20.46
CA GLN A 54 5.04 -8.89 21.72
C GLN A 54 3.69 -9.35 22.26
N ARG A 55 2.69 -9.54 21.38
CA ARG A 55 1.36 -10.02 21.78
C ARG A 55 1.35 -11.43 22.38
N ILE A 56 2.28 -12.28 21.98
CA ILE A 56 2.43 -13.64 22.53
C ILE A 56 3.51 -13.75 23.60
N GLY A 57 4.10 -12.61 24.03
CA GLY A 57 5.13 -12.56 25.06
C GLY A 57 6.52 -13.03 24.62
N LEU A 58 6.78 -13.19 23.30
CA LEU A 58 8.05 -13.65 22.76
C LEU A 58 9.02 -12.46 22.59
N LYS A 59 10.23 -12.58 23.16
CA LYS A 59 11.28 -11.55 23.08
C LYS A 59 12.28 -11.91 21.99
N ILE A 60 12.27 -11.17 20.89
CA ILE A 60 13.20 -11.35 19.76
C ILE A 60 13.99 -10.07 19.50
N GLY A 61 15.24 -10.19 19.10
CA GLY A 61 16.07 -9.10 18.60
C GLY A 61 15.90 -8.95 17.09
N LEU A 62 15.69 -7.72 16.60
CA LEU A 62 15.53 -7.47 15.17
C LEU A 62 16.38 -6.28 14.72
N ASP A 63 17.27 -6.53 13.76
CA ASP A 63 18.15 -5.53 13.15
C ASP A 63 17.72 -5.23 11.73
N ILE A 64 17.47 -3.96 11.41
CA ILE A 64 17.18 -3.47 10.04
C ILE A 64 18.43 -2.79 9.51
N TYR A 65 19.05 -3.35 8.50
CA TYR A 65 20.17 -2.76 7.79
C TYR A 65 19.68 -1.86 6.67
N GLU A 66 19.74 -0.54 6.88
CA GLU A 66 19.38 0.46 5.88
C GLU A 66 20.46 1.55 5.79
N TRP A 67 21.10 1.64 4.64
CA TRP A 67 22.18 2.60 4.42
C TRP A 67 21.71 3.97 3.93
N LYS A 68 20.45 4.05 3.44
CA LYS A 68 19.87 5.32 3.00
C LYS A 68 19.36 6.11 4.19
N ASP A 69 19.60 7.39 4.14
CA ASP A 69 18.90 8.34 5.00
C ASP A 69 17.63 8.83 4.28
N PHE A 70 16.49 8.31 4.66
CA PHE A 70 15.21 8.67 4.04
C PHE A 70 14.77 10.13 4.31
N ALA A 71 15.43 10.85 5.20
CA ALA A 71 15.23 12.29 5.37
C ALA A 71 16.00 13.10 4.31
N SER A 72 17.03 12.52 3.70
CA SER A 72 17.83 13.20 2.67
C SER A 72 17.08 13.35 1.36
N PRO A 73 17.17 14.50 0.66
CA PRO A 73 16.61 14.69 -0.67
C PRO A 73 17.43 13.99 -1.76
N GLY A 74 16.77 13.75 -2.89
CA GLY A 74 17.38 13.14 -4.07
C GLY A 74 17.81 11.68 -3.87
N PRO A 75 18.84 11.21 -4.61
CA PRO A 75 19.21 9.79 -4.66
C PRO A 75 19.63 9.17 -3.32
N ARG A 76 20.08 10.00 -2.36
CA ARG A 76 20.52 9.53 -1.04
C ARG A 76 19.36 8.99 -0.19
N GLY A 77 18.16 9.57 -0.34
CA GLY A 77 16.97 9.13 0.41
C GLY A 77 15.89 8.49 -0.46
N CYS A 78 15.84 8.82 -1.76
CA CYS A 78 14.75 8.40 -2.64
C CYS A 78 14.82 6.90 -2.99
N ASN A 79 13.66 6.24 -3.00
CA ASN A 79 13.47 4.86 -3.46
C ASN A 79 12.87 4.76 -4.87
N MET A 80 13.00 5.79 -5.68
CA MET A 80 12.67 5.80 -7.13
C MET A 80 11.24 5.30 -7.39
N CYS A 81 10.22 6.00 -6.90
CA CYS A 81 8.83 5.58 -7.03
C CYS A 81 7.93 6.78 -7.30
N GLY A 82 6.84 6.58 -8.03
CA GLY A 82 5.80 7.60 -8.23
C GLY A 82 5.15 8.10 -6.94
N GLY A 83 5.29 7.34 -5.84
CA GLY A 83 4.85 7.76 -4.50
C GLY A 83 3.33 7.84 -4.36
N ILE A 84 2.60 6.89 -4.94
CA ILE A 84 1.16 6.75 -4.73
C ILE A 84 0.89 5.61 -3.75
N ILE A 85 0.16 5.94 -2.69
CA ILE A 85 -0.41 4.98 -1.75
C ILE A 85 -1.85 4.75 -2.17
N SER A 86 -2.14 3.51 -2.56
CA SER A 86 -3.48 3.12 -3.06
C SER A 86 -4.55 3.28 -1.99
N GLU A 87 -5.79 3.47 -2.42
CA GLU A 87 -6.97 3.50 -1.55
C GLU A 87 -7.00 2.30 -0.59
N THR A 88 -6.79 1.09 -1.14
CA THR A 88 -6.78 -0.14 -0.36
C THR A 88 -5.67 -0.15 0.70
N LEU A 89 -4.48 0.36 0.37
CA LEU A 89 -3.39 0.42 1.33
C LEU A 89 -3.63 1.48 2.41
N VAL A 90 -4.15 2.66 2.06
CA VAL A 90 -4.54 3.69 3.04
C VAL A 90 -5.51 3.11 4.07
N GLN A 91 -6.56 2.45 3.60
CA GLN A 91 -7.54 1.81 4.48
C GLN A 91 -6.94 0.67 5.31
N ASN A 92 -6.03 -0.16 4.74
CA ASN A 92 -5.34 -1.21 5.48
C ASN A 92 -4.48 -0.64 6.61
N LEU A 93 -3.66 0.36 6.30
CA LEU A 93 -2.79 1.00 7.30
C LEU A 93 -3.60 1.62 8.42
N THR A 94 -4.67 2.35 8.09
CA THR A 94 -5.57 2.94 9.09
C THR A 94 -6.21 1.86 9.97
N SER A 95 -6.66 0.75 9.37
CA SER A 95 -7.25 -0.36 10.14
C SER A 95 -6.22 -1.13 11.00
N GLU A 96 -4.93 -1.04 10.68
CA GLU A 96 -3.82 -1.59 11.49
C GLU A 96 -3.33 -0.61 12.57
N GLY A 97 -3.94 0.58 12.72
CA GLY A 97 -3.46 1.64 13.61
C GLY A 97 -2.17 2.28 13.15
N ILE A 98 -1.97 2.33 11.84
CA ILE A 98 -0.89 3.05 11.18
C ILE A 98 -1.52 4.15 10.29
N PRO A 99 -2.25 5.12 10.87
CA PRO A 99 -2.81 6.22 10.08
C PRO A 99 -1.68 7.04 9.49
N LEU A 100 -1.82 7.45 8.22
CA LEU A 100 -0.82 8.29 7.57
C LEU A 100 -0.92 9.72 8.08
N PRO A 101 0.13 10.26 8.73
CA PRO A 101 0.11 11.64 9.22
C PRO A 101 0.05 12.65 8.07
N THR A 102 -0.55 13.81 8.33
CA THR A 102 -0.57 14.92 7.36
C THR A 102 0.83 15.43 7.00
N ALA A 103 1.82 15.22 7.87
CA ALA A 103 3.23 15.51 7.61
C ALA A 103 3.82 14.61 6.51
N VAL A 104 3.31 13.39 6.32
CA VAL A 104 3.76 12.45 5.29
C VAL A 104 3.01 12.63 3.97
N VAL A 105 1.72 13.01 4.04
CA VAL A 105 0.87 13.14 2.86
C VAL A 105 1.08 14.49 2.17
N GLN A 106 1.76 14.48 1.03
CA GLN A 106 2.00 15.67 0.21
C GLN A 106 0.70 16.24 -0.36
N ARG A 107 -0.15 15.33 -0.84
CA ARG A 107 -1.48 15.62 -1.37
C ARG A 107 -2.38 14.40 -1.26
N SER A 108 -3.58 14.63 -0.80
CA SER A 108 -4.66 13.64 -0.88
C SER A 108 -5.39 13.81 -2.21
N LEU A 109 -5.61 12.70 -2.91
CA LEU A 109 -6.25 12.69 -4.23
C LEU A 109 -7.72 12.29 -4.10
N ASP A 110 -8.57 13.03 -4.81
CA ASP A 110 -10.03 12.85 -4.80
C ASP A 110 -10.57 12.36 -6.16
N SER A 111 -9.70 12.24 -7.16
CA SER A 111 -10.12 11.90 -8.51
C SER A 111 -8.96 11.52 -9.41
N TYR A 112 -9.34 10.93 -10.56
CA TYR A 112 -8.47 10.72 -11.72
C TYR A 112 -8.98 11.56 -12.88
N ALA A 113 -8.09 12.27 -13.56
CA ALA A 113 -8.35 12.90 -14.83
C ALA A 113 -7.77 12.02 -15.94
N LEU A 114 -8.64 11.38 -16.71
CA LEU A 114 -8.24 10.55 -17.84
C LEU A 114 -8.16 11.41 -19.10
N HIS A 115 -6.98 11.43 -19.73
CA HIS A 115 -6.70 12.19 -20.94
C HIS A 115 -6.47 11.25 -22.12
N MET A 116 -7.20 11.51 -23.21
CA MET A 116 -7.10 10.80 -24.48
C MET A 116 -7.16 11.83 -25.62
N ASP A 117 -6.75 11.45 -26.83
CA ASP A 117 -6.88 12.29 -28.03
C ASP A 117 -8.33 12.71 -28.33
N VAL A 118 -9.28 11.90 -27.89
CA VAL A 118 -10.74 12.10 -28.09
C VAL A 118 -11.39 12.98 -27.02
N GLY A 119 -10.64 13.39 -26.01
CA GLY A 119 -11.09 14.26 -24.92
C GLY A 119 -10.66 13.80 -23.54
N SER A 120 -10.87 14.67 -22.56
CA SER A 120 -10.54 14.42 -21.15
C SER A 120 -11.81 14.24 -20.32
N VAL A 121 -11.74 13.38 -19.29
CA VAL A 121 -12.84 13.15 -18.35
C VAL A 121 -12.31 12.95 -16.94
N ARG A 122 -13.01 13.49 -15.94
CA ARG A 122 -12.69 13.29 -14.52
C ARG A 122 -13.53 12.15 -13.97
N ILE A 123 -12.87 11.24 -13.24
CA ILE A 123 -13.47 10.13 -12.49
C ILE A 123 -13.28 10.44 -11.00
N GLU A 124 -14.37 10.71 -10.31
CA GLU A 124 -14.34 11.01 -8.87
C GLU A 124 -14.20 9.73 -8.05
N THR A 125 -13.61 9.86 -6.86
CA THR A 125 -13.52 8.76 -5.89
C THR A 125 -14.93 8.26 -5.53
N PRO A 126 -15.07 6.96 -5.26
CA PRO A 126 -16.26 6.46 -4.59
C PRO A 126 -16.51 7.24 -3.28
N LEU A 127 -17.79 7.49 -2.96
CA LEU A 127 -18.22 8.25 -1.78
C LEU A 127 -17.67 9.69 -1.67
N LYS A 128 -17.01 10.23 -2.71
CA LYS A 128 -16.39 11.57 -2.74
C LYS A 128 -15.38 11.81 -1.60
N GLU A 129 -14.74 10.76 -1.11
CA GLU A 129 -13.70 10.83 -0.10
C GLU A 129 -12.30 10.89 -0.72
N LYS A 130 -11.37 11.53 -0.02
CA LYS A 130 -9.94 11.53 -0.38
C LYS A 130 -9.26 10.28 0.18
N ARG A 131 -9.09 9.26 -0.65
CA ARG A 131 -8.64 7.94 -0.23
C ARG A 131 -7.27 7.52 -0.75
N ILE A 132 -6.64 8.35 -1.57
CA ILE A 132 -5.34 8.08 -2.17
C ILE A 132 -4.37 9.14 -1.70
N ALA A 133 -3.19 8.71 -1.25
CA ALA A 133 -2.13 9.63 -0.84
C ALA A 133 -1.02 9.70 -1.88
N ALA A 134 -0.61 10.92 -2.23
CA ALA A 134 0.65 11.18 -2.91
C ALA A 134 1.70 11.54 -1.86
N VAL A 135 2.84 10.83 -1.86
CA VAL A 135 3.91 10.94 -0.87
C VAL A 135 5.28 10.99 -1.53
N HIS A 136 6.27 11.54 -0.85
CA HIS A 136 7.67 11.29 -1.17
C HIS A 136 8.16 10.04 -0.42
N ARG A 137 8.86 9.16 -1.12
CA ARG A 137 9.48 7.96 -0.56
C ARG A 137 10.78 8.26 0.20
N GLY A 138 11.38 9.39 -0.07
CA GLY A 138 12.53 9.97 0.62
C GLY A 138 12.26 11.42 0.96
N GLY A 139 13.29 12.21 1.23
CA GLY A 139 13.21 13.63 1.55
C GLY A 139 12.86 14.57 0.38
N GLY A 140 12.26 14.06 -0.68
CA GLY A 140 11.88 14.84 -1.85
C GLY A 140 12.94 14.89 -2.95
N PRO A 141 12.70 15.67 -4.02
CA PRO A 141 13.62 15.79 -5.15
C PRO A 141 14.94 16.47 -4.78
N ARG A 142 15.95 16.31 -5.65
CA ARG A 142 17.22 17.06 -5.54
C ARG A 142 16.93 18.57 -5.59
N GLY A 143 17.69 19.35 -4.84
CA GLY A 143 17.56 20.82 -4.80
C GLY A 143 16.44 21.35 -3.91
N ILE A 144 15.70 20.51 -3.23
CA ILE A 144 14.75 20.96 -2.21
C ILE A 144 15.50 21.55 -1.01
N THR A 145 15.25 22.81 -0.67
CA THR A 145 15.97 23.53 0.41
C THR A 145 15.25 23.43 1.75
N GLN A 146 13.94 23.18 1.74
CA GLN A 146 13.14 23.01 2.95
C GLN A 146 12.24 21.80 2.81
N LEU A 147 12.46 20.79 3.62
CA LEU A 147 11.57 19.64 3.79
C LEU A 147 10.34 20.08 4.57
N LYS A 148 9.23 20.30 3.88
CA LYS A 148 7.94 20.62 4.51
C LYS A 148 7.20 19.37 5.00
N TYR A 149 7.68 18.20 4.64
CA TYR A 149 6.97 16.93 4.83
C TYR A 149 7.94 15.81 5.18
N ASP A 150 7.46 14.85 5.94
CA ASP A 150 8.21 13.66 6.29
C ASP A 150 8.22 12.64 5.14
N SER A 151 9.29 11.88 5.05
CA SER A 151 9.40 10.76 4.13
C SER A 151 8.46 9.63 4.53
N PHE A 152 7.74 9.06 3.56
CA PHE A 152 6.90 7.88 3.80
C PHE A 152 7.72 6.66 4.24
N ASP A 153 8.88 6.42 3.62
CA ASP A 153 9.75 5.30 4.00
C ASP A 153 10.38 5.53 5.37
N GLY A 154 10.76 6.78 5.69
CA GLY A 154 11.23 7.17 7.02
C GLY A 154 10.16 7.01 8.09
N PHE A 155 8.92 7.36 7.79
CA PHE A 155 7.78 7.15 8.69
C PHE A 155 7.59 5.66 9.01
N LEU A 156 7.57 4.78 8.00
CA LEU A 156 7.42 3.33 8.21
C LEU A 156 8.60 2.74 8.99
N LEU A 157 9.83 3.16 8.68
CA LEU A 157 11.03 2.72 9.40
C LEU A 157 10.98 3.17 10.86
N GLY A 158 10.54 4.40 11.13
CA GLY A 158 10.31 4.92 12.47
C GLY A 158 9.24 4.15 13.24
N MET A 159 8.18 3.69 12.58
CA MET A 159 7.17 2.81 13.19
C MET A 159 7.75 1.46 13.60
N ALA A 160 8.59 0.85 12.75
CA ALA A 160 9.28 -0.40 13.08
C ALA A 160 10.26 -0.20 14.25
N ALA A 161 10.98 0.93 14.28
CA ALA A 161 11.89 1.27 15.38
C ALA A 161 11.13 1.48 16.70
N LYS A 162 9.99 2.18 16.68
CA LYS A 162 9.10 2.33 17.87
C LYS A 162 8.59 0.99 18.40
N GLN A 163 8.44 -0.01 17.52
CA GLN A 163 8.04 -1.36 17.90
C GLN A 163 9.20 -2.19 18.47
N GLY A 164 10.44 -1.65 18.47
CA GLY A 164 11.62 -2.28 19.06
C GLY A 164 12.68 -2.77 18.05
N ALA A 165 12.54 -2.47 16.75
CA ALA A 165 13.58 -2.78 15.77
C ALA A 165 14.78 -1.85 15.95
N ARG A 166 16.00 -2.41 15.90
CA ARG A 166 17.24 -1.64 15.85
C ARG A 166 17.58 -1.30 14.39
N VAL A 167 17.59 -0.03 14.05
CA VAL A 167 18.01 0.42 12.72
C VAL A 167 19.53 0.59 12.70
N VAL A 168 20.19 -0.12 11.79
CA VAL A 168 21.64 -0.08 11.59
C VAL A 168 21.92 0.66 10.27
N PRO A 169 22.51 1.88 10.29
CA PRO A 169 22.77 2.68 9.10
C PRO A 169 24.01 2.14 8.35
N SER A 170 23.92 0.93 7.85
CA SER A 170 25.01 0.25 7.16
C SER A 170 24.53 -0.50 5.94
N LYS A 171 25.41 -0.57 4.93
CA LYS A 171 25.19 -1.38 3.74
C LYS A 171 25.66 -2.81 4.01
N VAL A 172 24.82 -3.78 3.69
CA VAL A 172 25.22 -5.19 3.71
C VAL A 172 26.03 -5.50 2.45
N GLU A 173 27.25 -6.01 2.62
CA GLU A 173 28.15 -6.38 1.52
C GLU A 173 27.91 -7.78 0.98
N GLY A 174 27.42 -8.68 1.84
CA GLY A 174 27.16 -10.06 1.46
C GLY A 174 26.48 -10.86 2.57
N VAL A 175 26.17 -12.11 2.27
CA VAL A 175 25.60 -13.07 3.19
C VAL A 175 26.42 -14.37 3.12
N ALA A 176 26.82 -14.87 4.27
CA ALA A 176 27.47 -16.18 4.44
C ALA A 176 26.56 -17.10 5.27
N TRP A 177 26.90 -18.36 5.31
CA TRP A 177 26.20 -19.38 6.09
C TRP A 177 27.17 -20.12 6.97
N GLU A 178 26.85 -20.28 8.24
CA GLU A 178 27.63 -21.05 9.19
C GLU A 178 26.67 -21.87 10.07
N ASN A 179 26.90 -23.15 10.16
CA ASN A 179 26.07 -24.11 10.92
C ASN A 179 24.54 -23.98 10.57
N GLY A 180 24.23 -23.75 9.30
CA GLY A 180 22.85 -23.58 8.83
C GLY A 180 22.20 -22.25 9.20
N ARG A 181 22.92 -21.30 9.82
CA ARG A 181 22.42 -19.94 10.14
C ARG A 181 22.98 -18.89 9.19
N PRO A 182 22.19 -17.90 8.80
CA PRO A 182 22.67 -16.81 7.96
C PRO A 182 23.57 -15.86 8.76
N ARG A 183 24.65 -15.41 8.12
CA ARG A 183 25.57 -14.38 8.63
C ARG A 183 25.59 -13.20 7.67
N VAL A 184 25.29 -12.02 8.19
CA VAL A 184 25.33 -10.77 7.45
C VAL A 184 26.73 -10.18 7.51
N LYS A 185 27.34 -9.92 6.35
CA LYS A 185 28.66 -9.30 6.24
C LYS A 185 28.52 -7.80 6.11
N LEU A 186 29.14 -7.07 7.04
CA LEU A 186 29.17 -5.61 7.08
C LEU A 186 30.50 -5.07 6.53
N PRO A 187 30.57 -3.77 6.18
CA PRO A 187 31.82 -3.10 5.85
C PRO A 187 32.86 -3.30 6.95
N GLY A 188 34.11 -3.56 6.55
CA GLY A 188 35.17 -3.91 7.50
C GLY A 188 35.27 -5.39 7.82
N GLY A 189 34.42 -6.24 7.23
CA GLY A 189 34.51 -7.70 7.35
C GLY A 189 33.80 -8.31 8.58
N GLU A 190 33.14 -7.48 9.39
CA GLU A 190 32.34 -7.95 10.53
C GLU A 190 31.20 -8.85 10.07
N LEU A 191 31.01 -9.98 10.77
CA LEU A 191 29.98 -10.99 10.49
C LEU A 191 29.04 -11.12 11.69
N GLN A 192 27.76 -10.86 11.46
CA GLN A 192 26.69 -10.98 12.46
C GLN A 192 25.82 -12.18 12.15
N THR A 193 25.62 -13.09 13.11
CA THR A 193 24.82 -14.33 12.96
C THR A 193 23.37 -14.10 13.39
N TYR A 194 22.45 -14.69 12.63
CA TYR A 194 21.00 -14.55 12.84
C TYR A 194 20.29 -15.90 12.72
N ASP A 195 19.08 -15.96 13.30
CA ASP A 195 18.19 -17.12 13.18
C ASP A 195 17.31 -17.03 11.93
N LEU A 196 16.99 -15.82 11.49
CA LEU A 196 16.23 -15.54 10.28
C LEU A 196 16.83 -14.35 9.53
N LEU A 197 16.92 -14.46 8.22
CA LEU A 197 17.26 -13.36 7.31
C LEU A 197 16.07 -13.04 6.41
N ALA A 198 15.59 -11.80 6.48
CA ALA A 198 14.59 -11.24 5.57
C ALA A 198 15.26 -10.26 4.61
N VAL A 199 15.20 -10.53 3.31
CA VAL A 199 15.79 -9.69 2.27
C VAL A 199 14.70 -8.82 1.65
N ALA A 200 14.79 -7.50 1.85
CA ALA A 200 13.86 -6.47 1.38
C ALA A 200 14.58 -5.35 0.58
N SER A 201 15.67 -5.71 -0.10
CA SER A 201 16.61 -4.79 -0.78
C SER A 201 16.04 -4.13 -2.04
N GLY A 202 14.83 -4.50 -2.48
CA GLY A 202 14.29 -4.09 -3.77
C GLY A 202 15.00 -4.73 -4.95
N VAL A 203 14.85 -4.16 -6.16
CA VAL A 203 15.41 -4.69 -7.44
C VAL A 203 16.23 -3.68 -8.22
N ASN A 204 16.46 -2.49 -7.69
CA ASN A 204 17.29 -1.48 -8.35
C ASN A 204 18.77 -1.87 -8.32
N ALA A 205 19.60 -1.19 -9.10
CA ALA A 205 20.98 -1.56 -9.39
C ALA A 205 21.83 -1.89 -8.13
N ASN A 206 21.59 -1.15 -7.03
CA ASN A 206 22.32 -1.36 -5.78
C ASN A 206 22.03 -2.71 -5.10
N ALA A 207 20.89 -3.34 -5.40
CA ALA A 207 20.50 -4.64 -4.86
C ALA A 207 20.95 -5.81 -5.76
N ALA A 208 21.20 -5.58 -7.04
CA ALA A 208 21.42 -6.64 -8.02
C ALA A 208 22.55 -7.59 -7.61
N LYS A 209 23.71 -7.05 -7.21
CA LYS A 209 24.86 -7.86 -6.78
C LYS A 209 24.55 -8.77 -5.59
N LEU A 210 23.85 -8.26 -4.59
CA LEU A 210 23.44 -9.06 -3.43
C LEU A 210 22.46 -10.16 -3.86
N LEU A 211 21.49 -9.85 -4.70
CA LEU A 211 20.49 -10.82 -5.18
C LEU A 211 21.12 -11.90 -6.05
N GLU A 212 22.14 -11.57 -6.85
CA GLU A 212 22.92 -12.53 -7.64
C GLU A 212 23.69 -13.50 -6.73
N THR A 213 24.32 -13.02 -5.64
CA THR A 213 25.04 -13.89 -4.70
C THR A 213 24.11 -14.83 -3.93
N LEU A 214 22.85 -14.46 -3.75
CA LEU A 214 21.83 -15.29 -3.11
C LEU A 214 21.08 -16.20 -4.10
N ALA A 215 21.22 -15.96 -5.40
CA ALA A 215 20.61 -16.77 -6.45
C ALA A 215 21.28 -18.14 -6.56
N ARG A 216 20.47 -19.22 -6.59
CA ARG A 216 20.96 -20.61 -6.76
C ARG A 216 20.04 -21.36 -7.74
N PRO A 217 20.60 -22.23 -8.60
CA PRO A 217 19.79 -23.14 -9.42
C PRO A 217 18.87 -24.00 -8.53
N GLY A 218 17.58 -24.08 -8.89
CA GLY A 218 16.59 -24.85 -8.12
C GLY A 218 16.13 -24.20 -6.79
N ALA A 219 16.64 -23.00 -6.48
CA ALA A 219 16.27 -22.21 -5.30
C ALA A 219 15.76 -20.81 -5.72
N TYR A 220 16.19 -19.76 -5.02
CA TYR A 220 15.83 -18.39 -5.35
C TYR A 220 16.36 -17.97 -6.72
N GLN A 221 15.48 -17.42 -7.55
CA GLN A 221 15.82 -16.71 -8.79
C GLN A 221 15.22 -15.30 -8.74
N PRO A 222 16.02 -14.26 -9.00
CA PRO A 222 15.57 -12.88 -8.99
C PRO A 222 14.40 -12.62 -9.94
N PRO A 223 13.56 -11.64 -9.67
CA PRO A 223 12.45 -11.26 -10.55
C PRO A 223 12.95 -10.72 -11.89
N LYS A 224 12.14 -10.91 -12.95
CA LYS A 224 12.36 -10.22 -14.23
C LYS A 224 11.80 -8.82 -14.15
N THR A 225 12.57 -7.84 -14.64
CA THR A 225 12.22 -6.42 -14.55
C THR A 225 12.24 -5.73 -15.90
N THR A 226 11.48 -4.64 -16.03
CA THR A 226 11.60 -3.63 -17.09
C THR A 226 12.00 -2.29 -16.48
N LYS A 227 12.40 -1.34 -17.31
CA LYS A 227 12.71 0.04 -16.90
C LYS A 227 11.47 0.91 -17.03
N ALA A 228 11.26 1.80 -16.06
CA ALA A 228 10.32 2.90 -16.14
C ALA A 228 11.09 4.22 -16.10
N TYR A 229 10.41 5.32 -16.36
CA TYR A 229 10.95 6.66 -16.19
C TYR A 229 10.14 7.43 -15.17
N ILE A 230 10.81 8.07 -14.22
CA ILE A 230 10.20 8.95 -13.23
C ILE A 230 11.03 10.23 -13.14
N CYS A 231 10.35 11.36 -13.16
CA CYS A 231 10.98 12.63 -12.84
C CYS A 231 10.03 13.53 -12.04
N GLU A 232 10.60 14.53 -11.39
CA GLU A 232 9.86 15.49 -10.58
C GLU A 232 10.19 16.91 -11.03
N TYR A 233 9.16 17.68 -11.40
CA TYR A 233 9.27 19.07 -11.81
C TYR A 233 8.66 19.98 -10.73
N TYR A 234 9.37 21.06 -10.42
CA TYR A 234 8.84 22.12 -9.58
C TYR A 234 7.86 22.98 -10.38
N LEU A 235 6.64 23.11 -9.91
CA LEU A 235 5.63 23.99 -10.50
C LEU A 235 5.11 25.05 -9.51
N GLY A 236 5.36 24.86 -8.22
CA GLY A 236 4.78 25.63 -7.14
C GLY A 236 3.33 25.24 -6.85
N ARG A 237 2.94 25.38 -5.60
CA ARG A 237 1.64 24.92 -5.07
C ARG A 237 0.44 25.55 -5.78
N GLN A 238 0.51 26.85 -6.07
CA GLN A 238 -0.58 27.57 -6.72
C GLN A 238 -0.78 27.10 -8.17
N THR A 239 0.30 26.90 -8.92
CA THR A 239 0.25 26.36 -10.28
C THR A 239 -0.34 24.97 -10.31
N ILE A 240 0.10 24.09 -9.42
CA ILE A 240 -0.46 22.73 -9.28
C ILE A 240 -1.94 22.79 -8.96
N ARG A 241 -2.36 23.70 -8.07
CA ARG A 241 -3.78 23.88 -7.72
C ARG A 241 -4.62 24.26 -8.93
N VAL A 242 -4.11 25.13 -9.79
CA VAL A 242 -4.84 25.64 -10.97
C VAL A 242 -4.91 24.57 -12.08
N TYR A 243 -3.79 23.90 -12.39
CA TYR A 243 -3.68 23.03 -13.56
C TYR A 243 -4.00 21.56 -13.27
N LEU A 244 -3.59 21.06 -12.10
CA LEU A 244 -3.73 19.64 -11.75
C LEU A 244 -4.77 19.41 -10.64
N GLY A 245 -5.00 20.38 -9.77
CA GLY A 245 -5.93 20.25 -8.64
C GLY A 245 -5.50 19.14 -7.66
N SER A 246 -6.45 18.33 -7.22
CA SER A 246 -6.24 17.13 -6.41
C SER A 246 -6.51 15.84 -7.21
N SER A 247 -6.31 15.89 -8.53
CA SER A 247 -6.48 14.74 -9.42
C SER A 247 -5.13 14.16 -9.81
N MET A 248 -5.04 12.85 -9.90
CA MET A 248 -3.98 12.21 -10.67
C MET A 248 -4.36 12.23 -12.15
N HIS A 249 -3.50 12.78 -13.00
CA HIS A 249 -3.72 12.88 -14.43
C HIS A 249 -3.11 11.66 -15.12
N VAL A 250 -3.93 10.86 -15.77
CA VAL A 250 -3.57 9.63 -16.46
C VAL A 250 -3.78 9.81 -17.95
N PHE A 251 -2.82 9.34 -18.74
CA PHE A 251 -2.82 9.52 -20.19
C PHE A 251 -2.88 8.17 -20.88
N LEU A 252 -3.91 7.98 -21.69
CA LEU A 252 -4.06 6.85 -22.61
C LEU A 252 -3.90 7.38 -24.05
N LEU A 253 -2.67 7.69 -24.44
CA LEU A 253 -2.29 8.20 -25.74
C LEU A 253 -1.74 7.05 -26.60
N ASP A 254 -1.93 7.15 -27.91
CA ASP A 254 -1.35 6.24 -28.90
C ASP A 254 0.10 6.66 -29.18
N LEU A 255 0.98 6.40 -28.20
CA LEU A 255 2.41 6.60 -28.32
C LEU A 255 3.10 5.24 -28.33
N PRO A 256 4.02 4.98 -29.28
CA PRO A 256 4.73 3.71 -29.36
C PRO A 256 5.49 3.43 -28.05
N ARG A 257 5.54 2.18 -27.64
CA ARG A 257 6.25 1.70 -26.43
C ARG A 257 5.70 2.22 -25.09
N LEU A 258 4.67 3.10 -25.06
CA LEU A 258 4.10 3.67 -23.85
C LEU A 258 2.84 2.89 -23.43
N ASP A 259 2.90 2.22 -22.29
CA ASP A 259 1.75 1.49 -21.72
C ASP A 259 0.90 2.39 -20.82
N PHE A 260 1.55 3.29 -20.08
CA PHE A 260 0.89 4.13 -19.10
C PHE A 260 1.72 5.38 -18.82
N ALA A 261 1.05 6.51 -18.70
CA ALA A 261 1.66 7.76 -18.28
C ALA A 261 0.81 8.47 -17.24
N ALA A 262 1.44 9.13 -16.28
CA ALA A 262 0.75 9.92 -15.26
C ALA A 262 1.51 11.16 -14.84
N LEU A 263 0.78 12.25 -14.58
CA LEU A 263 1.22 13.41 -13.82
C LEU A 263 0.57 13.37 -12.44
N ILE A 264 1.40 13.32 -11.41
CA ILE A 264 0.98 13.16 -10.01
C ILE A 264 1.32 14.42 -9.24
N PRO A 265 0.33 15.20 -8.77
CA PRO A 265 0.60 16.38 -7.97
C PRO A 265 1.08 16.00 -6.56
N LYS A 266 2.19 16.60 -6.12
CA LYS A 266 2.81 16.42 -4.80
C LYS A 266 3.29 17.75 -4.25
N GLY A 267 2.61 18.30 -3.25
CA GLY A 267 3.03 19.57 -2.65
C GLY A 267 3.26 20.67 -3.70
N ASP A 268 4.50 21.07 -3.87
CA ASP A 268 4.96 22.08 -4.84
C ASP A 268 5.51 21.45 -6.15
N TYR A 269 5.56 20.11 -6.23
CA TYR A 269 6.10 19.35 -7.35
C TYR A 269 5.03 18.56 -8.08
N VAL A 270 5.29 18.26 -9.34
CA VAL A 270 4.58 17.24 -10.10
C VAL A 270 5.53 16.10 -10.46
N THR A 271 5.12 14.88 -10.16
CA THR A 271 5.85 13.69 -10.57
C THR A 271 5.31 13.20 -11.90
N LEU A 272 6.15 13.08 -12.91
CA LEU A 272 5.88 12.38 -14.15
C LEU A 272 6.32 10.94 -14.02
N CYS A 273 5.41 10.00 -14.34
CA CYS A 273 5.70 8.57 -14.43
C CYS A 273 5.38 8.08 -15.84
N LEU A 274 6.35 7.46 -16.52
CA LEU A 274 6.15 6.75 -17.78
C LEU A 274 6.49 5.28 -17.60
N LEU A 275 5.55 4.42 -17.95
CA LEU A 275 5.68 2.96 -17.90
C LEU A 275 5.51 2.40 -19.32
N GLY A 276 6.38 1.51 -19.71
CA GLY A 276 6.35 0.90 -21.04
C GLY A 276 7.64 0.16 -21.35
N ASP A 277 7.89 -0.05 -22.63
CA ASP A 277 9.08 -0.73 -23.13
C ASP A 277 10.16 0.30 -23.50
N ASP A 278 11.35 0.19 -22.88
CA ASP A 278 12.54 1.00 -23.15
C ASP A 278 12.25 2.52 -23.27
N ILE A 279 11.72 3.09 -22.22
CA ILE A 279 11.48 4.54 -22.14
C ILE A 279 12.82 5.28 -22.19
N ASP A 280 12.99 6.14 -23.17
CA ASP A 280 14.16 6.98 -23.41
C ASP A 280 13.82 8.47 -23.38
N LYS A 281 14.83 9.33 -23.56
CA LYS A 281 14.66 10.79 -23.53
C LYS A 281 13.74 11.27 -24.65
N GLU A 282 13.84 10.71 -25.85
CA GLU A 282 12.99 11.07 -26.99
C GLU A 282 11.51 10.80 -26.71
N MET A 283 11.19 9.67 -26.08
CA MET A 283 9.83 9.34 -25.65
C MET A 283 9.31 10.33 -24.61
N VAL A 284 10.14 10.73 -23.64
CA VAL A 284 9.76 11.74 -22.64
C VAL A 284 9.43 13.07 -23.31
N GLU A 285 10.27 13.53 -24.22
CA GLU A 285 10.04 14.77 -24.97
C GLU A 285 8.77 14.69 -25.83
N THR A 286 8.57 13.58 -26.54
CA THR A 286 7.38 13.34 -27.36
C THR A 286 6.11 13.37 -26.50
N PHE A 287 6.14 12.75 -25.32
CA PHE A 287 5.05 12.79 -24.36
C PHE A 287 4.77 14.22 -23.89
N LEU A 288 5.78 14.97 -23.46
CA LEU A 288 5.63 16.35 -22.98
C LEU A 288 5.13 17.32 -24.05
N LYS A 289 5.47 17.07 -25.34
CA LYS A 289 4.98 17.85 -26.48
C LYS A 289 3.52 17.55 -26.86
N SER A 290 2.94 16.45 -26.33
CA SER A 290 1.55 16.06 -26.65
C SER A 290 0.54 17.12 -26.17
N PRO A 291 -0.46 17.49 -26.99
CA PRO A 291 -1.42 18.55 -26.65
C PRO A 291 -2.13 18.32 -25.32
N GLN A 292 -2.50 17.07 -25.02
CA GLN A 292 -3.19 16.68 -23.81
C GLN A 292 -2.34 16.89 -22.55
N VAL A 293 -1.03 16.74 -22.67
CA VAL A 293 -0.06 16.99 -21.59
C VAL A 293 0.15 18.48 -21.40
N LYS A 294 0.33 19.23 -22.49
CA LYS A 294 0.44 20.69 -22.46
C LYS A 294 -0.77 21.37 -21.82
N GLU A 295 -1.97 20.82 -22.01
CA GLU A 295 -3.18 21.32 -21.33
C GLU A 295 -3.14 21.16 -19.81
N CYS A 296 -2.32 20.28 -19.26
CA CYS A 296 -2.15 20.06 -17.83
C CYS A 296 -1.03 20.91 -17.20
N LEU A 297 -0.33 21.69 -18.01
CA LEU A 297 0.83 22.51 -17.61
C LEU A 297 0.56 23.99 -17.94
N PRO A 298 1.27 24.96 -17.33
CA PRO A 298 1.14 26.37 -17.66
C PRO A 298 1.42 26.62 -19.16
N PRO A 299 0.82 27.65 -19.75
CA PRO A 299 1.18 28.08 -21.10
C PRO A 299 2.67 28.36 -21.20
N ASN A 300 3.29 27.90 -22.29
CA ASN A 300 4.74 28.07 -22.56
C ASN A 300 5.66 27.44 -21.48
N TRP A 301 5.14 26.54 -20.66
CA TRP A 301 6.00 25.79 -19.74
C TRP A 301 6.92 24.84 -20.52
N GLU A 302 8.18 24.89 -20.20
CA GLU A 302 9.20 23.98 -20.70
C GLU A 302 9.85 23.25 -19.52
N ALA A 303 10.29 22.01 -19.77
CA ALA A 303 11.00 21.25 -18.75
C ALA A 303 12.35 21.93 -18.47
N PRO A 304 12.71 22.18 -17.20
CA PRO A 304 14.02 22.75 -16.87
C PRO A 304 15.14 21.77 -17.25
N ASP A 305 16.34 22.30 -17.51
CA ASP A 305 17.50 21.47 -17.87
C ASP A 305 17.98 20.60 -16.70
N ASP A 306 17.95 21.15 -15.48
CA ASP A 306 18.28 20.39 -14.26
C ASP A 306 17.02 20.03 -13.47
N PHE A 307 16.76 18.74 -13.40
CA PHE A 307 15.64 18.17 -12.65
C PHE A 307 15.96 16.76 -12.13
N CYS A 308 15.26 16.37 -11.08
CA CYS A 308 15.43 15.05 -10.50
C CYS A 308 14.71 14.00 -11.36
N HIS A 309 15.47 13.07 -11.94
CA HIS A 309 14.93 11.96 -12.72
C HIS A 309 15.63 10.63 -12.40
N CYS A 310 14.97 9.53 -12.69
CA CYS A 310 15.50 8.18 -12.50
C CYS A 310 14.83 7.16 -13.43
N PHE A 311 15.49 6.02 -13.59
CA PHE A 311 15.01 4.86 -14.33
C PHE A 311 14.83 3.66 -13.39
N PRO A 312 13.76 3.63 -12.59
CA PRO A 312 13.53 2.50 -11.68
C PRO A 312 13.23 1.22 -12.44
N ARG A 313 13.65 0.10 -11.87
CA ARG A 313 13.27 -1.24 -12.35
C ARG A 313 11.93 -1.65 -11.74
N LEU A 314 11.04 -2.15 -12.57
CA LEU A 314 9.72 -2.65 -12.17
C LEU A 314 9.61 -4.13 -12.49
N ASN A 315 9.05 -4.90 -11.56
CA ASN A 315 8.84 -6.33 -11.76
C ASN A 315 7.75 -6.60 -12.80
N ILE A 316 8.09 -7.38 -13.82
CA ILE A 316 7.15 -7.93 -14.79
C ILE A 316 6.89 -9.44 -14.56
N LYS A 317 7.78 -10.10 -13.79
CA LYS A 317 7.60 -11.47 -13.29
C LYS A 317 8.29 -11.59 -11.94
N GLY A 318 7.56 -11.98 -10.91
CA GLY A 318 8.09 -12.17 -9.55
C GLY A 318 9.18 -13.23 -9.49
N ALA A 319 9.94 -13.21 -8.39
CA ALA A 319 10.98 -14.18 -8.09
C ALA A 319 10.43 -15.61 -8.05
N ALA A 320 11.25 -16.57 -8.49
CA ALA A 320 10.98 -17.97 -8.23
C ALA A 320 11.52 -18.36 -6.85
N GLN A 321 10.73 -19.13 -6.08
CA GLN A 321 11.07 -19.60 -4.74
C GLN A 321 11.64 -18.48 -3.83
N PRO A 322 10.84 -17.47 -3.45
CA PRO A 322 11.33 -16.33 -2.68
C PRO A 322 11.56 -16.68 -1.20
N PHE A 323 12.06 -17.87 -0.91
CA PHE A 323 12.39 -18.34 0.45
C PHE A 323 13.29 -19.59 0.41
N ALA A 324 13.98 -19.82 1.52
CA ALA A 324 14.69 -21.04 1.88
C ALA A 324 14.60 -21.25 3.41
N ASP A 325 15.26 -22.26 3.95
CA ASP A 325 15.40 -22.37 5.40
C ASP A 325 16.06 -21.09 5.94
N ARG A 326 15.46 -20.46 6.95
CA ARG A 326 15.93 -19.22 7.61
C ARG A 326 16.13 -18.02 6.67
N LEU A 327 15.50 -18.02 5.49
CA LEU A 327 15.65 -16.97 4.49
C LEU A 327 14.31 -16.68 3.79
N VAL A 328 13.94 -15.40 3.72
CA VAL A 328 12.74 -14.96 3.00
C VAL A 328 13.02 -13.67 2.21
N PHE A 329 12.50 -13.59 0.97
CA PHE A 329 12.60 -12.41 0.10
C PHE A 329 11.27 -11.69 0.05
N LEU A 330 11.28 -10.37 0.30
CA LEU A 330 10.11 -9.54 0.50
C LEU A 330 10.02 -8.40 -0.53
N GLY A 331 8.79 -7.95 -0.82
CA GLY A 331 8.58 -6.83 -1.72
C GLY A 331 9.11 -7.09 -3.12
N ASP A 332 9.80 -6.10 -3.70
CA ASP A 332 10.21 -6.15 -5.10
C ASP A 332 11.28 -7.20 -5.41
N CYS A 333 12.15 -7.57 -4.47
CA CYS A 333 13.08 -8.69 -4.67
C CYS A 333 12.42 -10.07 -4.50
N GLY A 334 11.19 -10.12 -4.00
CA GLY A 334 10.33 -11.30 -3.93
C GLY A 334 9.24 -11.27 -5.00
N VAL A 335 8.00 -11.05 -4.57
CA VAL A 335 6.83 -10.98 -5.43
C VAL A 335 6.08 -9.69 -5.16
N THR A 336 5.85 -8.90 -6.22
CA THR A 336 5.10 -7.66 -6.17
C THR A 336 4.00 -7.63 -7.23
N ARG A 337 3.10 -6.65 -7.15
CA ARG A 337 2.02 -6.48 -8.12
C ARG A 337 2.52 -5.79 -9.38
N LEU A 338 2.00 -6.22 -10.53
CA LEU A 338 2.35 -5.68 -11.84
C LEU A 338 1.93 -4.20 -11.96
N TYR A 339 2.87 -3.31 -12.20
CA TYR A 339 2.72 -1.86 -12.47
C TYR A 339 2.05 -1.02 -11.39
N LYS A 340 1.15 -1.55 -10.59
CA LYS A 340 0.34 -0.79 -9.62
C LYS A 340 0.41 -1.41 -8.23
N ASP A 341 0.26 -0.57 -7.19
CA ASP A 341 0.13 -1.00 -5.81
C ASP A 341 1.29 -1.90 -5.31
N GLY A 342 2.52 -1.60 -5.73
CA GLY A 342 3.72 -2.33 -5.29
C GLY A 342 3.94 -2.24 -3.78
N ILE A 343 3.65 -1.08 -3.17
CA ILE A 343 3.74 -0.88 -1.71
C ILE A 343 2.67 -1.72 -1.00
N GLY A 344 1.45 -1.80 -1.54
CA GLY A 344 0.41 -2.69 -1.00
C GLY A 344 0.76 -4.18 -1.14
N ALA A 345 1.45 -4.58 -2.22
CA ALA A 345 1.99 -5.93 -2.34
C ALA A 345 3.08 -6.20 -1.30
N ALA A 346 3.97 -5.22 -1.06
CA ALA A 346 4.98 -5.30 -0.01
C ALA A 346 4.34 -5.48 1.37
N TYR A 347 3.30 -4.69 1.70
CA TYR A 347 2.52 -4.86 2.92
C TYR A 347 1.98 -6.29 3.07
N ARG A 348 1.30 -6.82 2.04
CA ARG A 348 0.68 -8.16 2.09
C ARG A 348 1.70 -9.28 2.22
N THR A 349 2.79 -9.22 1.44
CA THR A 349 3.83 -10.26 1.48
C THR A 349 4.63 -10.21 2.77
N SER A 350 4.97 -9.03 3.26
CA SER A 350 5.71 -8.86 4.52
C SER A 350 4.92 -9.34 5.73
N LYS A 351 3.62 -9.02 5.81
CA LYS A 351 2.75 -9.50 6.88
C LYS A 351 2.59 -11.03 6.85
N ALA A 352 2.43 -11.61 5.65
CA ALA A 352 2.32 -13.06 5.48
C ALA A 352 3.63 -13.77 5.88
N ALA A 353 4.79 -13.22 5.54
CA ALA A 353 6.10 -13.77 5.92
C ALA A 353 6.34 -13.67 7.43
N ALA A 354 6.01 -12.53 8.05
CA ALA A 354 6.13 -12.33 9.49
C ALA A 354 5.26 -13.34 10.26
N ARG A 355 4.01 -13.53 9.82
CA ARG A 355 3.10 -14.54 10.40
C ARG A 355 3.63 -15.96 10.22
N ALA A 356 4.15 -16.30 9.04
CA ALA A 356 4.74 -17.63 8.79
C ALA A 356 5.95 -17.89 9.70
N ALA A 357 6.87 -16.92 9.77
CA ALA A 357 8.07 -17.03 10.59
C ALA A 357 7.78 -17.21 12.08
N LEU A 358 6.76 -16.50 12.59
CA LEU A 358 6.43 -16.53 14.01
C LEU A 358 5.61 -17.75 14.42
N PHE A 359 4.58 -18.11 13.65
CA PHE A 359 3.62 -19.12 14.06
C PHE A 359 3.81 -20.50 13.41
N ALA A 360 4.46 -20.58 12.24
CA ALA A 360 4.69 -21.85 11.58
C ALA A 360 6.13 -22.35 11.76
N GLY A 361 7.10 -21.50 11.49
CA GLY A 361 8.52 -21.82 11.59
C GLY A 361 9.37 -21.18 10.49
N LEU A 362 10.65 -21.54 10.46
CA LEU A 362 11.67 -20.94 9.61
C LEU A 362 12.14 -21.90 8.50
N SER A 363 11.53 -23.10 8.39
CA SER A 363 11.90 -24.04 7.35
C SER A 363 11.36 -23.62 5.98
N ARG A 364 12.01 -24.09 4.92
CA ARG A 364 11.53 -23.95 3.55
C ARG A 364 10.10 -24.46 3.40
N GLU A 365 9.75 -25.54 4.12
CA GLU A 365 8.41 -26.12 4.07
C GLU A 365 7.38 -25.23 4.75
N ASP A 366 7.71 -24.59 5.89
CA ASP A 366 6.83 -23.66 6.58
C ASP A 366 6.53 -22.45 5.70
N PHE A 367 7.56 -21.84 5.08
CA PHE A 367 7.35 -20.75 4.13
C PHE A 367 6.60 -21.21 2.87
N ARG A 368 6.81 -22.46 2.42
CA ARG A 368 6.06 -23.02 1.29
C ARG A 368 4.56 -23.12 1.61
N ARG A 369 4.22 -23.53 2.83
CA ARG A 369 2.82 -23.69 3.26
C ARG A 369 2.14 -22.36 3.60
N HIS A 370 2.85 -21.46 4.28
CA HIS A 370 2.23 -20.30 4.92
C HIS A 370 2.56 -18.94 4.27
N TYR A 371 3.69 -18.82 3.54
CA TYR A 371 4.07 -17.59 2.83
C TYR A 371 3.81 -17.66 1.31
N LEU A 372 4.17 -18.78 0.67
CA LEU A 372 4.01 -18.93 -0.79
C LEU A 372 2.57 -18.74 -1.29
N PRO A 373 1.49 -19.11 -0.58
CA PRO A 373 0.12 -18.84 -1.03
C PRO A 373 -0.16 -17.36 -1.27
N ALA A 374 0.34 -16.46 -0.42
CA ALA A 374 0.24 -15.00 -0.61
C ALA A 374 0.98 -14.55 -1.87
N CYS A 375 2.20 -15.04 -2.09
CA CYS A 375 2.98 -14.77 -3.30
C CYS A 375 2.28 -15.30 -4.55
N ARG A 376 1.73 -16.52 -4.53
CA ARG A 376 1.00 -17.13 -5.64
C ARG A 376 -0.28 -16.38 -5.99
N LYS A 377 -1.01 -15.87 -4.99
CA LYS A 377 -2.20 -15.05 -5.20
C LYS A 377 -1.87 -13.82 -6.04
N ILE A 378 -0.80 -13.09 -5.69
CA ILE A 378 -0.33 -11.92 -6.44
C ILE A 378 0.17 -12.34 -7.84
N SER A 379 0.96 -13.40 -7.94
CA SER A 379 1.52 -13.85 -9.22
C SER A 379 0.44 -14.30 -10.22
N ARG A 380 -0.61 -14.98 -9.75
CA ARG A 380 -1.77 -15.36 -10.58
C ARG A 380 -2.55 -14.15 -11.04
N ASP A 381 -2.79 -13.20 -10.14
CA ASP A 381 -3.47 -11.94 -10.48
C ASP A 381 -2.65 -11.13 -11.50
N ASN A 382 -1.32 -11.14 -11.41
CA ASN A 382 -0.43 -10.50 -12.38
C ASN A 382 -0.53 -11.10 -13.78
N GLN A 383 -0.82 -12.41 -13.94
CA GLN A 383 -1.05 -13.00 -15.27
C GLN A 383 -2.32 -12.42 -15.91
N ILE A 384 -3.38 -12.28 -15.11
CA ILE A 384 -4.60 -11.59 -15.55
C ILE A 384 -4.31 -10.12 -15.86
N GLY A 385 -3.51 -9.46 -15.03
CA GLY A 385 -3.07 -8.08 -15.23
C GLY A 385 -2.37 -7.88 -16.59
N LYS A 386 -1.51 -8.80 -17.01
CA LYS A 386 -0.89 -8.75 -18.36
C LYS A 386 -1.93 -8.74 -19.47
N PHE A 387 -2.97 -9.55 -19.35
CA PHE A 387 -4.07 -9.56 -20.31
C PHE A 387 -4.85 -8.23 -20.28
N VAL A 388 -5.18 -7.71 -19.09
CA VAL A 388 -5.86 -6.41 -18.94
C VAL A 388 -5.05 -5.29 -19.61
N PHE A 389 -3.72 -5.22 -19.39
CA PHE A 389 -2.87 -4.23 -20.05
C PHE A 389 -2.74 -4.44 -21.56
N ALA A 390 -2.73 -5.68 -22.05
CA ALA A 390 -2.76 -5.96 -23.49
C ALA A 390 -4.04 -5.43 -24.14
N VAL A 391 -5.21 -5.64 -23.51
CA VAL A 391 -6.49 -5.06 -23.95
C VAL A 391 -6.46 -3.53 -23.87
N THR A 392 -5.87 -2.96 -22.82
CA THR A 392 -5.71 -1.50 -22.68
C THR A 392 -4.87 -0.92 -23.83
N ARG A 393 -3.77 -1.58 -24.21
CA ARG A 393 -2.96 -1.19 -25.39
C ARG A 393 -3.77 -1.22 -26.68
N LEU A 394 -4.62 -2.23 -26.86
CA LEU A 394 -5.51 -2.29 -28.03
C LEU A 394 -6.50 -1.12 -28.04
N ILE A 395 -7.07 -0.79 -26.89
CA ILE A 395 -7.93 0.40 -26.72
C ILE A 395 -7.16 1.69 -27.04
N GLN A 396 -5.90 1.81 -26.62
CA GLN A 396 -5.06 2.97 -26.94
C GLN A 396 -4.81 3.12 -28.45
N LYS A 397 -4.63 2.03 -29.19
CA LYS A 397 -4.38 2.07 -30.64
C LYS A 397 -5.61 2.47 -31.47
N LEU A 398 -6.81 2.12 -31.04
CA LEU A 398 -8.03 2.28 -31.82
C LEU A 398 -8.83 3.50 -31.37
N SER A 399 -8.90 4.55 -32.20
CA SER A 399 -9.60 5.81 -31.86
C SER A 399 -11.08 5.60 -31.53
N TRP A 400 -11.76 4.66 -32.19
CA TRP A 400 -13.19 4.40 -31.95
C TRP A 400 -13.42 3.71 -30.59
N THR A 401 -12.50 2.87 -30.10
CA THR A 401 -12.56 2.31 -28.74
C THR A 401 -12.32 3.38 -27.68
N ARG A 402 -11.34 4.27 -27.89
CA ARG A 402 -11.12 5.42 -27.00
C ARG A 402 -12.34 6.32 -26.90
N ARG A 403 -13.03 6.58 -28.04
CA ARG A 403 -14.31 7.32 -28.03
C ARG A 403 -15.40 6.60 -27.26
N GLY A 404 -15.49 5.28 -27.37
CA GLY A 404 -16.42 4.44 -26.61
C GLY A 404 -16.19 4.56 -25.10
N VAL A 405 -14.94 4.41 -24.64
CA VAL A 405 -14.54 4.58 -23.25
C VAL A 405 -14.91 5.99 -22.77
N TRP A 406 -14.46 7.03 -23.47
CA TRP A 406 -14.72 8.42 -23.10
C TRP A 406 -16.21 8.72 -22.92
N ARG A 407 -17.04 8.30 -23.89
CA ARG A 407 -18.48 8.52 -23.86
C ARG A 407 -19.16 7.80 -22.70
N MET A 408 -18.79 6.56 -22.47
CA MET A 408 -19.35 5.77 -21.39
C MET A 408 -19.04 6.42 -20.04
N VAL A 409 -17.79 6.82 -19.79
CA VAL A 409 -17.38 7.51 -18.56
C VAL A 409 -18.10 8.85 -18.41
N VAL A 410 -18.14 9.67 -19.46
CA VAL A 410 -18.86 10.97 -19.42
C VAL A 410 -20.33 10.80 -19.08
N ASN A 411 -20.98 9.79 -19.63
CA ASN A 411 -22.38 9.48 -19.34
C ASN A 411 -22.57 9.05 -17.88
N GLU A 412 -21.69 8.18 -17.38
CA GLU A 412 -21.71 7.70 -15.99
C GLU A 412 -21.43 8.80 -14.95
N GLN A 413 -20.54 9.75 -15.27
CA GLN A 413 -20.22 10.86 -14.37
C GLN A 413 -21.29 11.98 -14.35
N ARG A 414 -22.16 12.03 -15.37
CA ARG A 414 -23.26 13.01 -15.45
C ARG A 414 -24.58 12.51 -14.87
N GLY A 415 -24.80 11.19 -14.88
CA GLY A 415 -26.07 10.59 -14.43
C GLY A 415 -26.08 10.36 -12.93
N GLU A 416 -27.07 10.90 -12.22
CA GLU A 416 -27.37 10.52 -10.85
C GLU A 416 -28.01 9.13 -10.82
N GLY A 417 -27.60 8.24 -9.90
CA GLY A 417 -28.14 6.89 -9.77
C GLY A 417 -27.68 5.88 -10.83
N VAL A 418 -26.88 6.28 -11.80
CA VAL A 418 -26.33 5.39 -12.83
C VAL A 418 -25.19 4.55 -12.26
N LYS A 419 -25.23 3.22 -12.47
CA LYS A 419 -24.10 2.35 -12.11
C LYS A 419 -22.86 2.71 -12.92
N LYS A 420 -21.82 3.22 -12.27
CA LYS A 420 -20.56 3.73 -12.86
C LYS A 420 -19.59 2.58 -13.22
N ARG A 421 -19.97 1.69 -14.13
CA ARG A 421 -19.24 0.45 -14.46
C ARG A 421 -17.87 0.69 -15.10
N MET A 422 -17.80 1.51 -16.14
CA MET A 422 -16.54 1.84 -16.82
C MET A 422 -15.65 2.68 -15.89
N SER A 423 -16.25 3.65 -15.19
CA SER A 423 -15.53 4.45 -14.19
C SER A 423 -14.93 3.58 -13.08
N THR A 424 -15.64 2.56 -12.60
CA THR A 424 -15.13 1.59 -11.61
C THR A 424 -13.98 0.77 -12.19
N VAL A 425 -14.12 0.22 -13.40
CA VAL A 425 -13.05 -0.54 -14.06
C VAL A 425 -11.77 0.29 -14.21
N LEU A 426 -11.91 1.54 -14.66
CA LEU A 426 -10.76 2.45 -14.80
C LEU A 426 -10.20 2.85 -13.44
N TRP A 427 -11.07 3.14 -12.47
CA TRP A 427 -10.65 3.42 -11.10
C TRP A 427 -9.80 2.29 -10.54
N ASP A 428 -10.32 1.07 -10.54
CA ASP A 428 -9.64 -0.09 -9.99
C ASP A 428 -8.33 -0.42 -10.73
N THR A 429 -8.31 -0.21 -12.05
CA THR A 429 -7.10 -0.40 -12.86
C THR A 429 -6.03 0.65 -12.54
N PHE A 430 -6.39 1.93 -12.41
CA PHE A 430 -5.42 3.01 -12.21
C PHE A 430 -4.96 3.13 -10.77
N THR A 431 -5.82 2.87 -9.80
CA THR A 431 -5.47 2.93 -8.38
C THR A 431 -4.79 1.65 -7.90
N GLY A 432 -5.07 0.51 -8.55
CA GLY A 432 -4.72 -0.79 -8.01
C GLY A 432 -5.58 -1.19 -6.80
N SER A 433 -6.74 -0.57 -6.60
CA SER A 433 -7.63 -0.82 -5.45
C SER A 433 -8.22 -2.22 -5.46
N ALA A 434 -8.54 -2.76 -6.64
CA ALA A 434 -9.04 -4.12 -6.79
C ALA A 434 -8.04 -5.05 -7.51
N PRO A 435 -8.08 -6.36 -7.27
CA PRO A 435 -7.34 -7.34 -8.06
C PRO A 435 -7.70 -7.28 -9.55
N TYR A 436 -6.74 -7.56 -10.44
CA TYR A 436 -6.99 -7.60 -11.90
C TYR A 436 -8.05 -8.62 -12.29
N ARG A 437 -8.19 -9.71 -11.53
CA ARG A 437 -9.27 -10.69 -11.71
C ARG A 437 -10.65 -10.03 -11.57
N GLU A 438 -10.86 -9.18 -10.59
CA GLU A 438 -12.14 -8.47 -10.38
C GLU A 438 -12.40 -7.47 -11.49
N VAL A 439 -11.36 -6.72 -11.89
CA VAL A 439 -11.42 -5.83 -13.06
C VAL A 439 -11.86 -6.60 -14.31
N LEU A 440 -11.24 -7.74 -14.59
CA LEU A 440 -11.60 -8.59 -15.73
C LEU A 440 -13.04 -9.09 -15.65
N LEU A 441 -13.49 -9.60 -14.50
CA LEU A 441 -14.85 -10.08 -14.31
C LEU A 441 -15.89 -8.98 -14.54
N LEU A 442 -15.60 -7.74 -14.09
CA LEU A 442 -16.47 -6.59 -14.36
C LEU A 442 -16.56 -6.28 -15.85
N THR A 443 -15.45 -6.37 -16.59
CA THR A 443 -15.42 -6.10 -18.03
C THR A 443 -16.09 -7.19 -18.86
N LEU A 444 -16.10 -8.44 -18.40
CA LEU A 444 -16.78 -9.56 -19.07
C LEU A 444 -18.29 -9.62 -18.77
N HIS A 445 -18.79 -8.81 -17.86
CA HIS A 445 -20.21 -8.82 -17.53
C HIS A 445 -21.06 -8.39 -18.73
N PRO A 446 -22.12 -9.15 -19.13
CA PRO A 446 -22.88 -8.88 -20.37
C PRO A 446 -23.42 -7.45 -20.48
N VAL A 447 -23.89 -6.88 -19.35
CA VAL A 447 -24.39 -5.49 -19.33
C VAL A 447 -23.25 -4.49 -19.58
N PHE A 448 -22.04 -4.74 -19.09
CA PHE A 448 -20.88 -3.88 -19.39
C PHE A 448 -20.55 -3.93 -20.88
N VAL A 449 -20.44 -5.13 -21.45
CA VAL A 449 -20.14 -5.33 -22.87
C VAL A 449 -21.20 -4.67 -23.75
N GLY A 450 -22.48 -4.89 -23.47
CA GLY A 450 -23.58 -4.28 -24.20
C GLY A 450 -23.58 -2.76 -24.14
N GLN A 451 -23.34 -2.18 -22.94
CA GLN A 451 -23.22 -0.73 -22.77
C GLN A 451 -22.00 -0.17 -23.53
N PHE A 452 -20.85 -0.83 -23.44
CA PHE A 452 -19.64 -0.40 -24.14
C PHE A 452 -19.81 -0.41 -25.65
N LEU A 453 -20.35 -1.50 -26.23
CA LEU A 453 -20.67 -1.60 -27.66
C LEU A 453 -21.66 -0.51 -28.10
N ARG A 454 -22.71 -0.26 -27.31
CA ARG A 454 -23.67 0.85 -27.58
C ARG A 454 -22.95 2.22 -27.66
N HIS A 455 -22.03 2.48 -26.74
CA HIS A 455 -21.26 3.73 -26.73
C HIS A 455 -20.26 3.83 -27.88
N ILE A 456 -19.68 2.71 -28.33
CA ILE A 456 -18.87 2.64 -29.55
C ILE A 456 -19.73 3.00 -30.76
N VAL A 457 -20.85 2.31 -30.99
CA VAL A 457 -21.73 2.53 -32.14
C VAL A 457 -22.26 3.97 -32.17
N ALA A 458 -22.68 4.49 -31.02
CA ALA A 458 -23.07 5.90 -30.88
C ALA A 458 -21.90 6.87 -31.20
N GLY A 459 -20.65 6.40 -31.12
CA GLY A 459 -19.43 7.13 -31.47
C GLY A 459 -19.24 7.43 -32.94
N PHE A 460 -19.85 6.64 -33.83
CA PHE A 460 -19.79 6.84 -35.29
C PHE A 460 -20.74 7.93 -35.80
N ARG A 461 -21.68 8.43 -34.97
CA ARG A 461 -22.55 9.53 -35.33
C ARG A 461 -21.84 10.88 -35.11
N PRO A 462 -21.65 11.72 -36.13
CA PRO A 462 -21.01 13.02 -35.97
C PRO A 462 -21.91 13.92 -35.12
N LYS A 463 -21.48 14.27 -33.92
CA LYS A 463 -22.07 15.36 -33.12
C LYS A 463 -21.03 16.42 -32.86
N GLN A 464 -21.47 17.69 -33.03
CA GLN A 464 -20.70 18.90 -32.82
C GLN A 464 -19.92 18.91 -31.51
N TRP A 465 -18.67 19.25 -31.62
CA TRP A 465 -17.70 19.32 -30.55
C TRP A 465 -17.93 20.57 -29.70
N PHE A 466 -18.55 20.44 -28.54
CA PHE A 466 -18.64 21.55 -27.60
C PHE A 466 -17.33 21.60 -26.78
N ARG A 467 -16.47 22.54 -27.12
CA ARG A 467 -15.39 23.03 -26.28
C ARG A 467 -15.99 23.72 -25.05
N ARG A 468 -16.12 23.01 -23.94
CA ARG A 468 -16.58 23.62 -22.68
C ARG A 468 -15.40 24.25 -21.97
N LYS A 469 -15.46 25.58 -21.74
CA LYS A 469 -14.52 26.31 -20.86
C LYS A 469 -14.44 25.63 -19.48
N ARG A 470 -13.22 25.43 -18.98
CA ARG A 470 -12.97 24.93 -17.62
C ARG A 470 -13.69 25.84 -16.62
N ARG A 471 -14.55 25.27 -15.78
CA ARG A 471 -14.99 25.94 -14.54
C ARG A 471 -13.89 25.71 -13.50
N PRO A 472 -13.42 26.73 -12.80
CA PRO A 472 -12.52 26.54 -11.67
C PRO A 472 -13.24 25.69 -10.62
N VAL A 473 -12.61 24.61 -10.21
CA VAL A 473 -13.11 23.73 -9.15
C VAL A 473 -12.81 24.42 -7.83
N MET A 474 -13.83 24.71 -7.04
CA MET A 474 -13.64 25.12 -5.64
C MET A 474 -12.98 23.95 -4.91
N ILE A 475 -11.78 24.16 -4.41
CA ILE A 475 -10.93 23.13 -3.79
C ILE A 475 -10.87 23.44 -2.30
N SER A 476 -11.12 22.42 -1.47
CA SER A 476 -10.94 22.50 -0.03
C SER A 476 -9.49 22.88 0.31
N ALA A 477 -9.31 23.75 1.29
CA ALA A 477 -8.05 24.42 1.59
C ALA A 477 -6.93 23.49 2.13
N ILE A 478 -7.24 22.26 2.56
CA ILE A 478 -6.30 21.37 3.23
C ILE A 478 -5.86 20.25 2.27
N SER A 479 -4.60 20.25 1.86
CA SER A 479 -4.10 19.37 0.79
C SER A 479 -3.66 17.97 1.24
N GLY A 480 -3.41 17.73 2.53
CA GLY A 480 -2.83 16.47 3.05
C GLY A 480 -3.79 15.59 3.85
N VAL A 481 -5.07 15.94 3.95
CA VAL A 481 -6.05 15.19 4.75
C VAL A 481 -6.68 14.07 3.93
N LEU A 482 -6.64 12.85 4.45
CA LEU A 482 -7.36 11.69 3.91
C LEU A 482 -8.74 11.57 4.55
N GLY A 483 -9.68 10.90 3.85
CA GLY A 483 -11.04 10.70 4.31
C GLY A 483 -11.93 11.92 4.10
N LYS A 484 -12.96 12.05 4.93
CA LYS A 484 -13.92 13.14 4.93
C LYS A 484 -13.81 13.94 6.22
N VAL A 485 -13.95 15.25 6.10
CA VAL A 485 -13.94 16.18 7.24
C VAL A 485 -15.35 16.51 7.62
N TYR A 486 -15.63 16.49 8.91
CA TYR A 486 -16.86 16.98 9.53
C TYR A 486 -16.50 18.06 10.54
N HIS A 487 -17.24 19.14 10.54
CA HIS A 487 -17.07 20.23 11.50
C HIS A 487 -17.79 19.93 12.81
N GLU A 488 -17.40 20.60 13.85
CA GLU A 488 -18.09 20.55 15.15
C GLU A 488 -19.60 20.70 14.97
N GLY A 489 -20.39 19.79 15.56
CA GLY A 489 -21.83 19.72 15.46
C GLY A 489 -22.38 18.96 14.25
N ASP A 490 -21.55 18.62 13.25
CA ASP A 490 -21.99 17.85 12.09
C ASP A 490 -22.40 16.42 12.48
N VAL A 491 -23.53 15.96 11.93
CA VAL A 491 -24.00 14.58 12.09
C VAL A 491 -23.35 13.71 11.01
N ILE A 492 -22.57 12.72 11.45
CA ILE A 492 -21.89 11.76 10.57
C ILE A 492 -22.79 10.57 10.24
N ILE A 493 -23.48 10.05 11.25
CA ILE A 493 -24.46 8.95 11.15
C ILE A 493 -25.73 9.36 11.88
N ARG A 494 -26.90 9.02 11.33
CA ARG A 494 -28.20 9.17 12.00
C ARG A 494 -28.73 7.81 12.45
N GLN A 495 -29.25 7.73 13.66
CA GLN A 495 -29.98 6.56 14.16
C GLN A 495 -31.16 6.25 13.20
N GLY A 496 -31.31 4.97 12.85
CA GLY A 496 -32.35 4.50 11.94
C GLY A 496 -31.96 4.49 10.45
N ASP A 497 -30.87 5.15 10.05
CA ASP A 497 -30.40 5.09 8.65
C ASP A 497 -29.87 3.69 8.30
N VAL A 498 -29.98 3.32 7.01
CA VAL A 498 -29.32 2.10 6.50
C VAL A 498 -27.82 2.33 6.41
N GLY A 499 -27.03 1.41 6.97
CA GLY A 499 -25.57 1.53 7.01
C GLY A 499 -24.86 0.42 6.23
N ASP A 500 -23.99 0.82 5.29
CA ASP A 500 -23.17 -0.08 4.46
C ASP A 500 -21.65 0.08 4.68
N CYS A 501 -21.26 0.97 5.58
CA CYS A 501 -19.88 1.25 5.95
C CYS A 501 -19.71 1.50 7.45
N MET A 502 -18.49 1.27 7.94
CA MET A 502 -18.03 1.75 9.25
C MET A 502 -17.02 2.88 9.02
N TYR A 503 -16.69 3.58 10.09
CA TYR A 503 -15.77 4.72 10.05
C TYR A 503 -14.65 4.52 11.07
N VAL A 504 -13.44 4.95 10.71
CA VAL A 504 -12.29 5.06 11.61
C VAL A 504 -11.97 6.54 11.79
N ILE A 505 -11.87 6.98 13.04
CA ILE A 505 -11.50 8.35 13.38
C ILE A 505 -10.00 8.48 13.23
N GLN A 506 -9.56 9.39 12.35
CA GLN A 506 -8.15 9.68 12.16
C GLN A 506 -7.69 10.83 13.07
N ARG A 507 -8.60 11.76 13.34
CA ARG A 507 -8.38 12.91 14.21
C ARG A 507 -9.71 13.48 14.67
N GLY A 508 -9.74 14.10 15.86
CA GLY A 508 -10.94 14.72 16.44
C GLY A 508 -11.68 13.75 17.35
N GLU A 509 -12.84 14.17 17.78
CA GLU A 509 -13.69 13.45 18.71
C GLU A 509 -15.15 13.48 18.24
N VAL A 510 -15.87 12.40 18.50
CA VAL A 510 -17.29 12.27 18.21
C VAL A 510 -18.03 11.77 19.44
N GLU A 511 -19.28 12.19 19.59
CA GLU A 511 -20.21 11.63 20.57
C GLU A 511 -21.18 10.65 19.91
N VAL A 512 -21.52 9.60 20.64
CA VAL A 512 -22.48 8.58 20.23
C VAL A 512 -23.76 8.78 21.01
N LEU A 513 -24.83 9.12 20.31
CA LEU A 513 -26.13 9.52 20.88
C LEU A 513 -27.20 8.52 20.50
N ARG A 514 -27.95 8.05 21.47
CA ARG A 514 -29.10 7.18 21.27
C ARG A 514 -30.39 7.88 21.72
N ARG A 515 -31.37 7.88 20.86
CA ARG A 515 -32.68 8.43 21.17
C ARG A 515 -33.66 7.31 21.48
N GLU A 516 -34.19 7.34 22.71
CA GLU A 516 -35.23 6.42 23.16
C GLU A 516 -36.35 7.22 23.85
N GLU A 517 -37.59 6.91 23.53
CA GLU A 517 -38.80 7.56 24.11
C GLU A 517 -38.75 9.10 24.09
N GLY A 518 -38.17 9.65 23.01
CA GLY A 518 -38.05 11.10 22.81
C GLY A 518 -36.89 11.78 23.55
N LYS A 519 -36.16 11.06 24.42
CA LYS A 519 -34.96 11.57 25.11
C LYS A 519 -33.70 11.13 24.40
N GLU A 520 -32.67 11.98 24.41
CA GLU A 520 -31.35 11.70 23.82
C GLU A 520 -30.36 11.34 24.94
N TYR A 521 -29.70 10.19 24.80
CA TYR A 521 -28.72 9.67 25.75
C TYR A 521 -27.37 9.60 25.10
N CYS A 522 -26.33 10.18 25.74
CA CYS A 522 -24.94 10.05 25.30
C CYS A 522 -24.39 8.70 25.80
N LEU A 523 -24.11 7.79 24.86
CA LEU A 523 -23.54 6.48 25.16
C LEU A 523 -22.03 6.56 25.42
N GLY A 524 -21.34 7.55 24.81
CA GLY A 524 -19.91 7.75 25.02
C GLY A 524 -19.31 8.69 23.98
N VAL A 525 -18.03 9.00 24.19
CA VAL A 525 -17.19 9.80 23.27
C VAL A 525 -16.12 8.88 22.70
N LEU A 526 -15.86 9.01 21.40
CA LEU A 526 -14.84 8.26 20.66
C LEU A 526 -13.81 9.23 20.10
N GLY A 527 -12.54 8.86 20.16
CA GLY A 527 -11.40 9.66 19.71
C GLY A 527 -10.61 9.05 18.56
N ALA A 528 -9.45 9.62 18.28
CA ALA A 528 -8.56 9.11 17.24
C ALA A 528 -8.26 7.61 17.42
N GLU A 529 -8.18 6.88 16.30
CA GLU A 529 -8.01 5.42 16.19
C GLU A 529 -9.24 4.58 16.59
N ASP A 530 -10.28 5.17 17.19
CA ASP A 530 -11.55 4.49 17.42
C ASP A 530 -12.34 4.31 16.12
N PHE A 531 -13.27 3.34 16.16
CA PHE A 531 -14.18 3.08 15.05
C PHE A 531 -15.64 3.12 15.52
N PHE A 532 -16.54 3.45 14.58
CA PHE A 532 -17.98 3.48 14.83
C PHE A 532 -18.77 3.07 13.58
N GLY A 533 -20.05 2.72 13.79
CA GLY A 533 -20.93 2.26 12.72
C GLY A 533 -20.71 0.81 12.31
N GLU A 534 -19.89 0.06 13.06
CA GLU A 534 -19.56 -1.35 12.83
C GLU A 534 -20.75 -2.28 13.01
N MET A 535 -21.68 -1.95 13.93
CA MET A 535 -22.84 -2.81 14.25
C MET A 535 -23.72 -3.07 13.03
N ALA A 536 -23.93 -2.06 12.18
CA ALA A 536 -24.70 -2.22 10.94
C ALA A 536 -24.02 -3.14 9.91
N LEU A 537 -22.70 -3.40 10.04
CA LEU A 537 -22.01 -4.34 9.17
C LEU A 537 -22.27 -5.79 9.52
N PHE A 538 -22.43 -6.09 10.81
CA PHE A 538 -22.61 -7.47 11.31
C PHE A 538 -24.07 -7.90 11.28
N ASN A 539 -24.99 -7.08 11.78
CA ASN A 539 -26.36 -7.50 12.04
C ASN A 539 -27.34 -7.18 10.91
N GLN A 540 -26.91 -6.55 9.81
CA GLN A 540 -27.76 -6.07 8.71
C GLN A 540 -28.91 -5.14 9.19
N GLU A 541 -28.71 -4.49 10.32
CA GLU A 541 -29.66 -3.59 10.95
C GLU A 541 -29.38 -2.14 10.53
N VAL A 542 -30.35 -1.30 10.80
CA VAL A 542 -30.19 0.15 10.71
C VAL A 542 -29.19 0.66 11.76
N ARG A 543 -28.70 1.86 11.60
CA ARG A 543 -27.80 2.53 12.56
C ARG A 543 -28.44 2.57 13.96
N SER A 544 -27.78 1.99 14.94
CA SER A 544 -28.28 1.89 16.32
C SER A 544 -28.21 3.21 17.10
N ALA A 545 -27.40 4.16 16.64
CA ALA A 545 -27.17 5.44 17.28
C ALA A 545 -26.82 6.53 16.26
N THR A 546 -27.02 7.79 16.65
CA THR A 546 -26.51 8.97 15.95
C THR A 546 -25.06 9.22 16.38
N VAL A 547 -24.20 9.58 15.46
CA VAL A 547 -22.82 9.99 15.75
C VAL A 547 -22.62 11.41 15.24
N ARG A 548 -22.19 12.30 16.15
CA ARG A 548 -22.02 13.73 15.93
C ARG A 548 -20.59 14.15 16.27
N ALA A 549 -20.01 14.99 15.46
CA ALA A 549 -18.66 15.53 15.69
C ALA A 549 -18.67 16.51 16.86
N LEU A 550 -17.80 16.30 17.86
CA LEU A 550 -17.55 17.22 18.97
C LEU A 550 -16.49 18.27 18.66
N THR A 551 -15.61 17.94 17.74
CA THR A 551 -14.56 18.82 17.24
C THR A 551 -14.47 18.66 15.71
N ASP A 552 -13.66 19.46 15.04
CA ASP A 552 -13.33 19.18 13.65
C ASP A 552 -12.75 17.77 13.52
N THR A 553 -13.50 16.86 12.91
CA THR A 553 -13.23 15.42 12.92
C THR A 553 -12.97 14.90 11.52
N TRP A 554 -11.88 14.13 11.36
CA TRP A 554 -11.52 13.44 10.12
C TRP A 554 -11.82 11.96 10.27
N VAL A 555 -12.63 11.43 9.38
CA VAL A 555 -12.99 10.02 9.37
C VAL A 555 -12.69 9.38 8.01
N LEU A 556 -12.24 8.12 8.05
CA LEU A 556 -12.09 7.28 6.87
C LEU A 556 -13.15 6.20 6.88
N SER A 557 -13.94 6.09 5.81
CA SER A 557 -14.96 5.05 5.70
C SER A 557 -14.36 3.72 5.22
N LEU A 558 -14.89 2.61 5.77
CA LEU A 558 -14.60 1.23 5.37
C LEU A 558 -15.91 0.56 4.95
N GLU A 559 -16.04 0.25 3.67
CA GLU A 559 -17.24 -0.39 3.14
C GLU A 559 -17.37 -1.84 3.63
N LYS A 560 -18.61 -2.30 3.89
CA LYS A 560 -18.94 -3.66 4.37
C LYS A 560 -18.27 -4.73 3.51
N ARG A 561 -18.40 -4.66 2.20
CA ARG A 561 -17.80 -5.64 1.28
C ARG A 561 -16.28 -5.73 1.45
N THR A 562 -15.64 -4.58 1.48
CA THR A 562 -14.19 -4.45 1.64
C THR A 562 -13.75 -4.97 3.01
N PHE A 563 -14.49 -4.63 4.06
CA PHE A 563 -14.24 -5.10 5.42
C PHE A 563 -14.34 -6.62 5.53
N LEU A 564 -15.45 -7.23 5.08
CA LEU A 564 -15.66 -8.67 5.15
C LEU A 564 -14.62 -9.45 4.36
N GLN A 565 -14.31 -9.00 3.14
CA GLN A 565 -13.27 -9.62 2.33
C GLN A 565 -11.92 -9.58 3.06
N ARG A 566 -11.58 -8.46 3.70
CA ARG A 566 -10.33 -8.30 4.45
C ARG A 566 -10.29 -9.12 5.72
N ALA A 567 -11.37 -9.18 6.49
CA ALA A 567 -11.44 -10.01 7.68
C ALA A 567 -11.21 -11.50 7.37
N HIS A 568 -11.70 -11.97 6.21
CA HIS A 568 -11.38 -13.30 5.70
C HIS A 568 -9.92 -13.49 5.29
N GLU A 569 -9.32 -12.48 4.69
CA GLU A 569 -7.93 -12.55 4.22
C GLU A 569 -6.93 -12.33 5.36
N ASP A 570 -7.31 -11.52 6.34
CA ASP A 570 -6.48 -11.14 7.48
C ASP A 570 -7.32 -10.99 8.76
N PRO A 571 -7.30 -12.01 9.62
CA PRO A 571 -8.04 -11.98 10.88
C PRO A 571 -7.62 -10.89 11.88
N SER A 572 -6.44 -10.26 11.69
CA SER A 572 -5.97 -9.22 12.63
C SER A 572 -6.89 -8.02 12.70
N LEU A 573 -7.61 -7.71 11.62
CA LEU A 573 -8.64 -6.67 11.61
C LEU A 573 -9.81 -7.02 12.56
N ALA A 574 -10.23 -8.29 12.56
CA ALA A 574 -11.26 -8.77 13.49
C ALA A 574 -10.78 -8.70 14.95
N PHE A 575 -9.52 -9.04 15.22
CA PHE A 575 -8.96 -8.92 16.58
C PHE A 575 -8.97 -7.48 17.09
N ARG A 576 -8.62 -6.50 16.27
CA ARG A 576 -8.66 -5.08 16.66
C ARG A 576 -10.07 -4.59 16.97
N LEU A 577 -11.05 -5.03 16.18
CA LEU A 577 -12.43 -4.72 16.48
C LEU A 577 -12.85 -5.32 17.81
N LEU A 578 -12.51 -6.58 18.10
CA LEU A 578 -12.77 -7.24 19.37
C LEU A 578 -12.08 -6.54 20.54
N GLU A 579 -10.82 -6.11 20.38
CA GLU A 579 -10.11 -5.30 21.39
C GLU A 579 -10.83 -3.98 21.69
N GLY A 580 -11.23 -3.24 20.64
CA GLY A 580 -11.98 -1.99 20.79
C GLY A 580 -13.34 -2.19 21.43
N MET A 581 -14.07 -3.25 21.03
CA MET A 581 -15.37 -3.59 21.63
C MET A 581 -15.22 -4.02 23.10
N SER A 582 -14.20 -4.82 23.44
CA SER A 582 -13.91 -5.24 24.82
C SER A 582 -13.55 -4.05 25.72
N ARG A 583 -12.81 -3.07 25.19
CA ARG A 583 -12.52 -1.82 25.92
C ARG A 583 -13.79 -1.06 26.21
N ARG A 584 -14.65 -0.84 25.22
CA ARG A 584 -15.92 -0.11 25.38
C ARG A 584 -16.88 -0.82 26.34
N LEU A 585 -16.92 -2.14 26.30
CA LEU A 585 -17.73 -2.93 27.23
C LEU A 585 -17.27 -2.70 28.67
N ARG A 586 -15.96 -2.77 28.95
CA ARG A 586 -15.42 -2.49 30.27
C ARG A 586 -15.68 -1.05 30.75
N GLU A 587 -15.57 -0.07 29.87
CA GLU A 587 -15.89 1.33 30.19
C GLU A 587 -17.38 1.51 30.52
N ALA A 588 -18.25 0.83 29.79
CA ALA A 588 -19.70 0.83 30.06
C ALA A 588 -20.03 0.13 31.40
N GLU A 589 -19.42 -1.01 31.70
CA GLU A 589 -19.55 -1.70 32.98
C GLU A 589 -19.10 -0.83 34.16
N GLN A 590 -17.96 -0.15 34.03
CA GLN A 590 -17.48 0.77 35.06
C GLN A 590 -18.43 1.94 35.31
N LYS A 591 -19.02 2.52 34.25
CA LYS A 591 -20.03 3.58 34.39
C LYS A 591 -21.29 3.08 35.10
N LEU A 592 -21.75 1.86 34.80
CA LEU A 592 -22.89 1.25 35.45
C LEU A 592 -22.65 0.99 36.95
N ILE A 593 -21.46 0.51 37.31
CA ILE A 593 -21.05 0.29 38.71
C ILE A 593 -21.04 1.62 39.49
N HIS A 594 -20.54 2.70 38.90
CA HIS A 594 -20.50 4.01 39.54
C HIS A 594 -21.85 4.73 39.58
N SER A 595 -22.81 4.31 38.76
CA SER A 595 -24.16 4.87 38.73
C SER A 595 -25.19 4.07 39.54
N ALA A 596 -24.83 2.85 39.98
CA ALA A 596 -25.67 2.07 40.84
C ALA A 596 -25.56 2.56 42.30
N PRO A 597 -26.64 2.98 42.97
CA PRO A 597 -26.58 3.28 44.39
C PRO A 597 -26.24 1.98 45.13
N VAL A 598 -25.23 2.03 46.00
CA VAL A 598 -24.94 0.99 46.98
C VAL A 598 -26.14 0.99 47.92
N GLY A 599 -27.06 0.03 47.74
CA GLY A 599 -28.19 -0.21 48.67
C GLY A 599 -27.71 -0.90 49.94
#